data_b5fa1fda66be75a52db05b23c8641f13
#
_entry.id   b5fa1fda66be75a52db05b23c8641f13
#
_cell.length_a   1.000
_cell.length_b   1.000
_cell.length_c   1.000
_cell.angle_alpha   90.00
_cell.angle_beta   90.00
_cell.angle_gamma   90.00
#
_symmetry.space_group_name_H-M   'P 1'
#
loop_
_entity.id
_entity.type
_entity.pdbx_description
1 polymer ?
#
loop_
_entity_poly.entity_id
_entity_poly.type
_entity_poly.pdbx_seq_one_letter_code
_entity_poly.pdbx_strand_id
1 'polypeptide(L)'
;VEDICEFHVGPTIYRGLWVVDGYYFGECAYMMGRDEEGFQCLQAVLKRVKPDGSIRILPDHHKETAVALSTIVRQCELRNDDDRLREMWPVMLRGMEHLRRMRDDSFKLGKDYPAYGLFQPSFGDGGIYGPEPEYTTPMNVILGLSDAYRAGKRLKLPRYEEFGVFAQELMARMRECIERDRGTTPEGIPYVPLSMAENESYKPQTG
;
A
#
# COMPACT_ATOMS: atom_id res chain seq x y z
N VAL A 1 -3.22 -30.56 4.53
CA VAL A 1 -2.97 -29.10 4.56
C VAL A 1 -1.60 -28.92 3.93
N GLU A 2 -1.51 -28.37 2.72
CA GLU A 2 -0.21 -28.03 2.14
C GLU A 2 0.46 -27.00 3.04
N ASP A 3 1.66 -27.27 3.50
CA ASP A 3 2.48 -26.33 4.24
C ASP A 3 2.84 -25.18 3.30
N ILE A 4 2.29 -24.00 3.57
CA ILE A 4 2.57 -22.79 2.79
C ILE A 4 3.73 -22.06 3.46
N CYS A 5 4.75 -21.72 2.67
CA CYS A 5 5.83 -20.87 3.13
C CYS A 5 5.30 -19.46 3.43
N GLU A 6 5.51 -18.96 4.63
CA GLU A 6 5.26 -17.57 5.01
C GLU A 6 6.59 -16.92 5.40
N PHE A 7 6.87 -15.74 4.85
CA PHE A 7 8.03 -14.95 5.26
C PHE A 7 7.66 -14.08 6.45
N HIS A 8 8.43 -14.21 7.53
CA HIS A 8 8.27 -13.41 8.73
C HIS A 8 9.43 -12.44 8.88
N VAL A 9 9.14 -11.24 9.39
CA VAL A 9 10.14 -10.18 9.57
C VAL A 9 11.24 -10.58 10.55
N GLY A 10 10.90 -11.28 11.62
CA GLY A 10 11.86 -11.70 12.63
C GLY A 10 11.59 -13.07 13.22
N PRO A 11 12.66 -13.73 13.78
CA PRO A 11 12.53 -15.07 14.32
C PRO A 11 11.88 -15.12 15.70
N THR A 12 11.94 -14.04 16.47
CA THR A 12 11.47 -13.98 17.86
C THR A 12 10.44 -12.89 18.08
N ILE A 13 10.66 -11.71 17.52
CA ILE A 13 9.76 -10.56 17.53
C ILE A 13 9.31 -10.34 16.09
N TYR A 14 8.14 -9.74 15.89
CA TYR A 14 7.53 -9.59 14.56
C TYR A 14 7.36 -10.93 13.83
N ARG A 15 6.95 -11.95 14.58
CA ARG A 15 6.63 -13.27 14.05
C ARG A 15 5.25 -13.27 13.44
N GLY A 16 5.17 -12.78 12.23
CA GLY A 16 3.92 -12.73 11.48
C GLY A 16 4.19 -12.33 10.04
N LEU A 17 3.22 -12.58 9.19
CA LEU A 17 3.22 -12.09 7.84
C LEU A 17 2.88 -10.60 7.87
N TRP A 18 3.80 -9.78 7.39
CA TRP A 18 3.60 -8.35 7.16
C TRP A 18 3.52 -8.12 5.65
N VAL A 19 2.42 -7.53 5.18
CA VAL A 19 2.18 -7.39 3.74
C VAL A 19 3.23 -6.51 3.08
N VAL A 20 3.62 -5.42 3.76
CA VAL A 20 4.63 -4.47 3.24
C VAL A 20 5.99 -5.14 3.12
N ASP A 21 6.45 -5.79 4.20
CA ASP A 21 7.72 -6.51 4.20
C ASP A 21 7.69 -7.70 3.24
N GLY A 22 6.56 -8.41 3.19
CA GLY A 22 6.34 -9.54 2.30
C GLY A 22 6.49 -9.21 0.81
N TYR A 23 6.18 -7.97 0.42
CA TYR A 23 6.43 -7.49 -0.93
C TYR A 23 7.92 -7.59 -1.30
N TYR A 24 8.78 -7.04 -0.44
CA TYR A 24 10.24 -7.07 -0.66
C TYR A 24 10.82 -8.48 -0.49
N PHE A 25 10.36 -9.24 0.50
CA PHE A 25 10.82 -10.62 0.71
C PHE A 25 10.51 -11.52 -0.49
N GLY A 26 9.32 -11.38 -1.09
CA GLY A 26 8.95 -12.11 -2.30
C GLY A 26 9.87 -11.79 -3.48
N GLU A 27 10.23 -10.52 -3.66
CA GLU A 27 11.17 -10.09 -4.70
C GLU A 27 12.59 -10.61 -4.44
N CYS A 28 13.08 -10.49 -3.19
CA CYS A 28 14.37 -11.03 -2.79
C CYS A 28 14.43 -12.55 -2.99
N ALA A 29 13.37 -13.27 -2.62
CA ALA A 29 13.29 -14.71 -2.82
C ALA A 29 13.44 -15.08 -4.30
N TYR A 30 12.74 -14.39 -5.19
CA TYR A 30 12.89 -14.58 -6.62
C TYR A 30 14.33 -14.37 -7.10
N MET A 31 14.96 -13.27 -6.69
CA MET A 31 16.38 -12.96 -7.05
C MET A 31 17.36 -14.00 -6.53
N MET A 32 17.02 -14.70 -5.45
CA MET A 32 17.83 -15.78 -4.87
C MET A 32 17.50 -17.17 -5.44
N GLY A 33 16.68 -17.26 -6.48
CA GLY A 33 16.23 -18.53 -7.06
C GLY A 33 15.25 -19.30 -6.17
N ARG A 34 14.54 -18.62 -5.27
CA ARG A 34 13.50 -19.13 -4.38
C ARG A 34 12.13 -18.60 -4.78
N ASP A 35 11.88 -18.57 -6.06
CA ASP A 35 10.68 -17.98 -6.64
C ASP A 35 9.39 -18.70 -6.22
N GLU A 36 9.46 -20.01 -5.97
CA GLU A 36 8.31 -20.77 -5.48
C GLU A 36 7.94 -20.38 -4.05
N GLU A 37 8.90 -20.25 -3.16
CA GLU A 37 8.67 -19.81 -1.79
C GLU A 37 8.14 -18.36 -1.76
N GLY A 38 8.67 -17.49 -2.63
CA GLY A 38 8.16 -16.12 -2.80
C GLY A 38 6.70 -16.11 -3.26
N PHE A 39 6.32 -16.99 -4.16
CA PHE A 39 4.96 -17.12 -4.64
C PHE A 39 4.01 -17.68 -3.57
N GLN A 40 4.47 -18.67 -2.79
CA GLN A 40 3.69 -19.20 -1.65
C GLN A 40 3.41 -18.11 -0.60
N CYS A 41 4.37 -17.21 -0.36
CA CYS A 41 4.17 -16.07 0.51
C CYS A 41 3.04 -15.14 -0.02
N LEU A 42 3.00 -14.87 -1.33
CA LEU A 42 1.87 -14.16 -1.92
C LEU A 42 0.54 -14.91 -1.73
N GLN A 43 0.52 -16.23 -1.91
CA GLN A 43 -0.69 -17.03 -1.69
C GLN A 43 -1.16 -16.93 -0.23
N ALA A 44 -0.25 -16.89 0.74
CA ALA A 44 -0.56 -16.67 2.14
C ALA A 44 -1.25 -15.32 2.39
N VAL A 45 -0.80 -14.26 1.71
CA VAL A 45 -1.47 -12.95 1.72
C VAL A 45 -2.87 -13.04 1.11
N LEU A 46 -3.01 -13.69 -0.04
CA LEU A 46 -4.28 -13.81 -0.76
C LEU A 46 -5.35 -14.62 -0.01
N LYS A 47 -4.95 -15.59 0.81
CA LYS A 47 -5.87 -16.31 1.72
C LYS A 47 -6.53 -15.38 2.75
N ARG A 48 -6.02 -14.18 2.93
CA ARG A 48 -6.53 -13.16 3.86
C ARG A 48 -7.45 -12.13 3.20
N VAL A 49 -7.74 -12.30 1.90
CA VAL A 49 -8.73 -11.47 1.19
C VAL A 49 -10.10 -11.62 1.84
N LYS A 50 -10.69 -10.51 2.23
CA LYS A 50 -12.02 -10.46 2.84
C LYS A 50 -13.11 -10.28 1.78
N PRO A 51 -14.38 -10.57 2.13
CA PRO A 51 -15.51 -10.39 1.19
C PRO A 51 -15.64 -8.96 0.65
N ASP A 52 -15.26 -7.96 1.44
CA ASP A 52 -15.26 -6.54 1.03
C ASP A 52 -14.10 -6.15 0.11
N GLY A 53 -13.24 -7.10 -0.25
CA GLY A 53 -12.06 -6.88 -1.10
C GLY A 53 -10.83 -6.42 -0.34
N SER A 54 -10.91 -6.18 0.97
CA SER A 54 -9.73 -5.82 1.73
C SER A 54 -8.76 -6.99 1.88
N ILE A 55 -7.48 -6.66 1.80
CA ILE A 55 -6.37 -7.54 2.17
C ILE A 55 -5.68 -6.81 3.31
N ARG A 56 -6.04 -7.19 4.55
CA ARG A 56 -5.58 -6.48 5.72
C ARG A 56 -5.30 -7.47 6.86
N ILE A 57 -4.09 -7.43 7.37
CA ILE A 57 -3.63 -8.28 8.48
C ILE A 57 -3.77 -7.52 9.79
N LEU A 58 -3.36 -6.26 9.82
CA LEU A 58 -3.44 -5.40 10.99
C LEU A 58 -4.57 -4.36 10.85
N PRO A 59 -5.29 -4.03 11.92
CA PRO A 59 -6.49 -3.19 11.87
C PRO A 59 -6.25 -1.82 11.23
N ASP A 60 -5.20 -1.12 11.62
CA ASP A 60 -4.94 0.27 11.22
C ASP A 60 -3.90 0.41 10.09
N HIS A 61 -3.47 -0.70 9.48
CA HIS A 61 -2.56 -0.72 8.35
C HIS A 61 -3.33 -0.62 7.02
N HIS A 62 -3.84 0.55 6.74
CA HIS A 62 -4.72 0.80 5.59
C HIS A 62 -4.04 0.62 4.23
N LYS A 63 -2.71 0.69 4.16
CA LYS A 63 -1.90 0.50 2.94
C LYS A 63 -1.79 -0.96 2.48
N GLU A 64 -2.05 -1.95 3.35
CA GLU A 64 -1.80 -3.36 3.05
C GLU A 64 -2.53 -3.87 1.80
N THR A 65 -3.79 -3.46 1.58
CA THR A 65 -4.52 -3.84 0.36
C THR A 65 -3.81 -3.35 -0.89
N ALA A 66 -3.32 -2.12 -0.89
CA ALA A 66 -2.63 -1.54 -2.04
C ALA A 66 -1.26 -2.19 -2.28
N VAL A 67 -0.50 -2.46 -1.22
CA VAL A 67 0.77 -3.19 -1.33
C VAL A 67 0.54 -4.59 -1.87
N ALA A 68 -0.54 -5.26 -1.47
CA ALA A 68 -0.91 -6.55 -2.04
C ALA A 68 -1.20 -6.47 -3.55
N LEU A 69 -1.82 -5.38 -4.05
CA LEU A 69 -1.99 -5.17 -5.50
C LEU A 69 -0.63 -5.10 -6.21
N SER A 70 0.32 -4.31 -5.69
CA SER A 70 1.70 -4.25 -6.21
C SER A 70 2.38 -5.62 -6.16
N THR A 71 2.22 -6.35 -5.05
CA THR A 71 2.82 -7.69 -4.88
C THR A 71 2.31 -8.67 -5.94
N ILE A 72 0.99 -8.69 -6.21
CA ILE A 72 0.39 -9.53 -7.26
C ILE A 72 1.02 -9.21 -8.61
N VAL A 73 1.03 -7.93 -8.99
CA VAL A 73 1.60 -7.51 -10.28
C VAL A 73 3.08 -7.91 -10.35
N ARG A 74 3.86 -7.56 -9.34
CA ARG A 74 5.30 -7.79 -9.33
C ARG A 74 5.67 -9.27 -9.39
N GLN A 75 5.01 -10.11 -8.60
CA GLN A 75 5.26 -11.56 -8.60
C GLN A 75 4.88 -12.21 -9.93
N CYS A 76 3.76 -11.82 -10.53
CA CYS A 76 3.39 -12.32 -11.86
C CYS A 76 4.36 -11.85 -12.95
N GLU A 77 4.84 -10.62 -12.91
CA GLU A 77 5.82 -10.10 -13.87
C GLU A 77 7.19 -10.78 -13.73
N LEU A 78 7.70 -10.99 -12.52
CA LEU A 78 8.96 -11.68 -12.26
C LEU A 78 8.94 -13.12 -12.78
N ARG A 79 7.78 -13.79 -12.68
CA ARG A 79 7.57 -15.16 -13.16
C ARG A 79 7.15 -15.23 -14.64
N ASN A 80 6.94 -14.08 -15.28
CA ASN A 80 6.37 -13.99 -16.62
C ASN A 80 5.04 -14.76 -16.77
N ASP A 81 4.18 -14.67 -15.74
CA ASP A 81 2.92 -15.41 -15.61
C ASP A 81 1.71 -14.46 -15.79
N ASP A 82 1.45 -14.10 -17.04
CA ASP A 82 0.33 -13.24 -17.41
C ASP A 82 -1.04 -13.90 -17.18
N ASP A 83 -1.10 -15.23 -17.26
CA ASP A 83 -2.35 -15.96 -17.04
C ASP A 83 -2.76 -15.91 -15.57
N ARG A 84 -1.81 -16.08 -14.67
CA ARG A 84 -2.05 -15.90 -13.23
C ARG A 84 -2.53 -14.49 -12.90
N LEU A 85 -1.95 -13.48 -13.54
CA LEU A 85 -2.40 -12.10 -13.35
C LEU A 85 -3.86 -11.92 -13.81
N ARG A 86 -4.26 -12.55 -14.92
CA ARG A 86 -5.66 -12.55 -15.38
C ARG A 86 -6.60 -13.23 -14.37
N GLU A 87 -6.18 -14.37 -13.81
CA GLU A 87 -6.94 -15.08 -12.77
C GLU A 87 -7.14 -14.24 -11.51
N MET A 88 -6.13 -13.46 -11.12
CA MET A 88 -6.17 -12.60 -9.93
C MET A 88 -6.87 -11.26 -10.15
N TRP A 89 -7.12 -10.87 -11.38
CA TRP A 89 -7.68 -9.57 -11.71
C TRP A 89 -9.00 -9.24 -11.01
N PRO A 90 -9.97 -10.17 -10.89
CA PRO A 90 -11.19 -9.92 -10.12
C PRO A 90 -10.95 -9.60 -8.64
N VAL A 91 -9.92 -10.18 -8.03
CA VAL A 91 -9.51 -9.85 -6.66
C VAL A 91 -8.97 -8.43 -6.60
N MET A 92 -8.15 -8.04 -7.57
CA MET A 92 -7.58 -6.69 -7.65
C MET A 92 -8.67 -5.63 -7.84
N LEU A 93 -9.68 -5.88 -8.66
CA LEU A 93 -10.83 -4.99 -8.81
C LEU A 93 -11.58 -4.78 -7.49
N ARG A 94 -11.82 -5.84 -6.72
CA ARG A 94 -12.44 -5.72 -5.39
C ARG A 94 -11.55 -4.95 -4.41
N GLY A 95 -10.23 -5.15 -4.48
CA GLY A 95 -9.26 -4.37 -3.70
C GLY A 95 -9.33 -2.87 -4.02
N MET A 96 -9.39 -2.50 -5.31
CA MET A 96 -9.57 -1.11 -5.73
C MET A 96 -10.88 -0.52 -5.19
N GLU A 97 -11.99 -1.26 -5.28
CA GLU A 97 -13.28 -0.81 -4.75
C GLU A 97 -13.23 -0.60 -3.22
N HIS A 98 -12.50 -1.46 -2.51
CA HIS A 98 -12.26 -1.28 -1.08
C HIS A 98 -11.49 0.01 -0.80
N LEU A 99 -10.38 0.25 -1.49
CA LEU A 99 -9.57 1.47 -1.36
C LEU A 99 -10.39 2.73 -1.69
N ARG A 100 -11.29 2.65 -2.68
CA ARG A 100 -12.20 3.75 -3.05
C ARG A 100 -13.16 4.08 -1.91
N ARG A 101 -13.78 3.06 -1.28
CA ARG A 101 -14.63 3.25 -0.11
C ARG A 101 -13.87 3.89 1.06
N MET A 102 -12.65 3.44 1.32
CA MET A 102 -11.81 4.04 2.36
C MET A 102 -11.51 5.52 2.10
N ARG A 103 -11.21 5.88 0.83
CA ARG A 103 -11.07 7.27 0.42
C ARG A 103 -12.37 8.05 0.67
N ASP A 104 -13.51 7.49 0.28
CA ASP A 104 -14.82 8.14 0.43
C ASP A 104 -15.19 8.34 1.91
N ASP A 105 -14.78 7.44 2.78
CA ASP A 105 -14.94 7.58 4.22
C ASP A 105 -14.15 8.77 4.80
N SER A 106 -13.04 9.17 4.19
CA SER A 106 -12.30 10.37 4.62
C SER A 106 -13.11 11.66 4.46
N PHE A 107 -14.04 11.71 3.51
CA PHE A 107 -14.92 12.85 3.33
C PHE A 107 -15.91 13.06 4.50
N LYS A 108 -16.24 11.99 5.23
CA LYS A 108 -17.10 12.04 6.41
C LYS A 108 -16.45 12.72 7.61
N LEU A 109 -15.11 12.83 7.60
CA LEU A 109 -14.35 13.50 8.66
C LEU A 109 -14.37 15.04 8.55
N GLY A 110 -14.93 15.57 7.45
CA GLY A 110 -15.06 17.01 7.23
C GLY A 110 -13.85 17.62 6.52
N LYS A 111 -14.06 18.83 5.95
CA LYS A 111 -13.04 19.50 5.12
C LYS A 111 -11.80 19.95 5.90
N ASP A 112 -11.92 20.11 7.21
CA ASP A 112 -10.81 20.49 8.10
C ASP A 112 -9.91 19.31 8.46
N TYR A 113 -10.31 18.08 8.09
CA TYR A 113 -9.47 16.90 8.28
C TYR A 113 -8.23 16.96 7.37
N PRO A 114 -6.99 16.85 7.91
CA PRO A 114 -5.77 17.07 7.14
C PRO A 114 -5.62 16.19 5.88
N ALA A 115 -6.10 14.95 5.95
CA ALA A 115 -6.09 14.00 4.83
C ALA A 115 -7.45 13.87 4.12
N TYR A 116 -8.29 14.92 4.17
CA TYR A 116 -9.57 14.97 3.46
C TYR A 116 -9.40 14.64 1.97
N GLY A 117 -10.14 13.66 1.48
CA GLY A 117 -10.03 13.17 0.10
C GLY A 117 -8.87 12.20 -0.15
N LEU A 118 -8.15 11.82 0.90
CA LEU A 118 -7.16 10.73 0.90
C LEU A 118 -7.68 9.56 1.74
N PHE A 119 -7.17 9.39 2.97
CA PHE A 119 -7.55 8.24 3.80
C PHE A 119 -7.81 8.66 5.25
N GLN A 120 -8.53 7.80 5.99
CA GLN A 120 -8.71 7.92 7.43
C GLN A 120 -7.35 7.81 8.16
N PRO A 121 -7.28 8.20 9.46
CA PRO A 121 -6.09 8.00 10.26
C PRO A 121 -5.60 6.55 10.16
N SER A 122 -4.32 6.38 9.93
CA SER A 122 -3.66 5.11 9.67
C SER A 122 -2.38 5.00 10.47
N PHE A 123 -1.93 3.77 10.66
CA PHE A 123 -0.65 3.51 11.31
C PHE A 123 0.48 3.78 10.31
N GLY A 124 1.31 4.78 10.61
CA GLY A 124 2.51 5.10 9.83
C GLY A 124 3.61 4.07 10.02
N ASP A 125 4.52 3.99 9.04
CA ASP A 125 5.72 3.17 9.19
C ASP A 125 6.66 3.80 10.23
N GLY A 126 7.29 2.94 11.03
CA GLY A 126 8.13 3.37 12.15
C GLY A 126 7.46 3.19 13.51
N GLY A 127 6.17 2.92 13.57
CA GLY A 127 5.45 2.47 14.77
C GLY A 127 5.47 3.42 15.97
N ILE A 128 5.86 4.68 15.75
CA ILE A 128 6.14 5.62 16.85
C ILE A 128 4.85 6.30 17.32
N TYR A 129 3.86 6.42 16.45
CA TYR A 129 2.61 7.11 16.71
C TYR A 129 1.42 6.22 16.43
N GLY A 130 0.31 6.47 17.11
CA GLY A 130 -0.96 5.82 16.83
C GLY A 130 -1.52 6.16 15.45
N PRO A 131 -2.75 5.76 15.14
CA PRO A 131 -3.37 6.09 13.86
C PRO A 131 -3.47 7.61 13.66
N GLU A 132 -2.83 8.11 12.62
CA GLU A 132 -2.76 9.52 12.26
C GLU A 132 -3.04 9.74 10.76
N PRO A 133 -3.43 10.95 10.34
CA PRO A 133 -3.40 11.32 8.94
C PRO A 133 -1.94 11.38 8.48
N GLU A 134 -1.51 10.41 7.69
CA GLU A 134 -0.10 10.20 7.33
C GLU A 134 0.09 9.98 5.82
N TYR A 135 1.33 10.14 5.34
CA TYR A 135 1.66 10.10 3.91
C TYR A 135 1.92 8.69 3.36
N THR A 136 2.29 7.71 4.20
CA THR A 136 2.71 6.39 3.70
C THR A 136 1.54 5.61 3.09
N THR A 137 0.34 5.73 3.64
CA THR A 137 -0.86 5.09 3.08
C THR A 137 -1.19 5.60 1.68
N PRO A 138 -1.40 6.91 1.42
CA PRO A 138 -1.68 7.37 0.06
C PRO A 138 -0.54 7.09 -0.91
N MET A 139 0.73 7.15 -0.50
CA MET A 139 1.87 6.78 -1.35
C MET A 139 1.78 5.32 -1.81
N ASN A 140 1.57 4.39 -0.89
CA ASN A 140 1.45 2.97 -1.23
C ASN A 140 0.18 2.68 -2.05
N VAL A 141 -0.92 3.40 -1.79
CA VAL A 141 -2.14 3.24 -2.60
C VAL A 141 -1.93 3.71 -4.02
N ILE A 142 -1.30 4.86 -4.22
CA ILE A 142 -0.96 5.38 -5.56
C ILE A 142 -0.03 4.39 -6.28
N LEU A 143 0.96 3.82 -5.59
CA LEU A 143 1.85 2.81 -6.15
C LEU A 143 1.05 1.58 -6.61
N GLY A 144 0.27 0.97 -5.73
CA GLY A 144 -0.51 -0.25 -6.03
C GLY A 144 -1.50 -0.07 -7.17
N LEU A 145 -2.20 1.09 -7.21
CA LEU A 145 -3.10 1.43 -8.29
C LEU A 145 -2.35 1.66 -9.62
N SER A 146 -1.18 2.30 -9.58
CA SER A 146 -0.35 2.56 -10.77
C SER A 146 0.21 1.28 -11.36
N ASP A 147 0.65 0.34 -10.52
CA ASP A 147 1.11 -0.97 -10.96
C ASP A 147 -0.04 -1.77 -11.60
N ALA A 148 -1.21 -1.79 -10.96
CA ALA A 148 -2.40 -2.44 -11.51
C ALA A 148 -2.83 -1.79 -12.85
N TYR A 149 -2.82 -0.46 -12.94
CA TYR A 149 -3.10 0.25 -14.21
C TYR A 149 -2.13 -0.16 -15.31
N ARG A 150 -0.83 -0.14 -15.03
CA ARG A 150 0.23 -0.50 -16.00
C ARG A 150 0.05 -1.94 -16.51
N ALA A 151 -0.14 -2.88 -15.59
CA ALA A 151 -0.33 -4.29 -15.91
C ALA A 151 -1.65 -4.52 -16.67
N GLY A 152 -2.75 -3.94 -16.20
CA GLY A 152 -4.05 -4.03 -16.85
C GLY A 152 -4.06 -3.43 -18.26
N LYS A 153 -3.38 -2.31 -18.48
CA LYS A 153 -3.20 -1.70 -19.79
C LYS A 153 -2.42 -2.61 -20.74
N ARG A 154 -1.31 -3.18 -20.25
CA ARG A 154 -0.48 -4.13 -21.03
C ARG A 154 -1.28 -5.35 -21.49
N LEU A 155 -2.11 -5.90 -20.60
CA LEU A 155 -2.89 -7.11 -20.85
C LEU A 155 -4.30 -6.83 -21.37
N LYS A 156 -4.70 -5.57 -21.53
CA LYS A 156 -6.06 -5.12 -21.93
C LYS A 156 -7.16 -5.71 -21.04
N LEU A 157 -6.93 -5.69 -19.73
CA LEU A 157 -7.87 -6.25 -18.76
C LEU A 157 -9.07 -5.31 -18.55
N PRO A 158 -10.24 -5.83 -18.16
CA PRO A 158 -11.44 -4.99 -18.01
C PRO A 158 -11.25 -3.94 -16.91
N ARG A 159 -11.75 -2.73 -17.14
CA ARG A 159 -11.78 -1.63 -16.15
C ARG A 159 -10.38 -1.17 -15.68
N TYR A 160 -9.31 -1.47 -16.40
CA TYR A 160 -7.96 -1.08 -15.98
C TYR A 160 -7.80 0.44 -15.88
N GLU A 161 -8.51 1.21 -16.70
CA GLU A 161 -8.48 2.67 -16.69
C GLU A 161 -8.89 3.26 -15.33
N GLU A 162 -9.80 2.59 -14.62
CA GLU A 162 -10.27 3.06 -13.33
C GLU A 162 -9.17 3.10 -12.28
N PHE A 163 -8.21 2.18 -12.31
CA PHE A 163 -7.03 2.22 -11.46
C PHE A 163 -6.19 3.47 -11.73
N GLY A 164 -5.98 3.81 -13.00
CA GLY A 164 -5.20 4.97 -13.41
C GLY A 164 -5.87 6.29 -13.02
N VAL A 165 -7.18 6.41 -13.25
CA VAL A 165 -7.96 7.59 -12.86
C VAL A 165 -7.90 7.79 -11.34
N PHE A 166 -8.14 6.74 -10.58
CA PHE A 166 -8.12 6.83 -9.11
C PHE A 166 -6.72 7.17 -8.56
N ALA A 167 -5.66 6.59 -9.13
CA ALA A 167 -4.29 6.95 -8.76
C ALA A 167 -3.99 8.44 -9.02
N GLN A 168 -4.46 9.00 -10.15
CA GLN A 168 -4.27 10.41 -10.51
C GLN A 168 -5.04 11.34 -9.55
N GLU A 169 -6.28 11.00 -9.20
CA GLU A 169 -7.06 11.76 -8.21
C GLU A 169 -6.33 11.85 -6.86
N LEU A 170 -5.87 10.69 -6.34
CA LEU A 170 -5.13 10.65 -5.09
C LEU A 170 -3.79 11.41 -5.18
N MET A 171 -3.08 11.29 -6.29
CA MET A 171 -1.81 11.99 -6.50
C MET A 171 -2.00 13.50 -6.52
N ALA A 172 -3.06 13.98 -7.17
CA ALA A 172 -3.38 15.42 -7.19
C ALA A 172 -3.65 15.93 -5.77
N ARG A 173 -4.49 15.21 -5.02
CA ARG A 173 -4.81 15.59 -3.63
C ARG A 173 -3.60 15.49 -2.70
N MET A 174 -2.78 14.46 -2.85
CA MET A 174 -1.56 14.30 -2.05
C MET A 174 -0.57 15.45 -2.31
N ARG A 175 -0.42 15.90 -3.55
CA ARG A 175 0.43 17.06 -3.89
C ARG A 175 -0.04 18.33 -3.18
N GLU A 176 -1.35 18.58 -3.10
CA GLU A 176 -1.89 19.71 -2.34
C GLU A 176 -1.51 19.63 -0.85
N CYS A 177 -1.60 18.43 -0.26
CA CYS A 177 -1.19 18.21 1.13
C CYS A 177 0.33 18.42 1.30
N ILE A 178 1.16 17.91 0.39
CA ILE A 178 2.61 18.10 0.42
C ILE A 178 2.97 19.60 0.32
N GLU A 179 2.34 20.35 -0.58
CA GLU A 179 2.58 21.79 -0.71
C GLU A 179 2.19 22.58 0.55
N ARG A 180 1.14 22.16 1.25
CA ARG A 180 0.74 22.72 2.54
C ARG A 180 1.76 22.41 3.65
N ASP A 181 2.26 21.15 3.69
CA ASP A 181 2.96 20.59 4.84
C ASP A 181 4.49 20.63 4.70
N ARG A 182 5.02 20.87 3.50
CA ARG A 182 6.47 20.93 3.30
C ARG A 182 7.11 22.00 4.17
N GLY A 183 8.24 21.65 4.78
CA GLY A 183 9.04 22.53 5.60
C GLY A 183 10.50 22.57 5.17
N THR A 184 11.29 23.30 5.94
CA THR A 184 12.75 23.36 5.77
C THR A 184 13.39 23.27 7.14
N THR A 185 14.39 22.40 7.28
CA THR A 185 15.15 22.28 8.54
C THR A 185 15.96 23.56 8.80
N PRO A 186 16.47 23.75 10.02
CA PRO A 186 17.38 24.88 10.32
C PRO A 186 18.61 24.94 9.39
N GLU A 187 19.04 23.79 8.87
CA GLU A 187 20.18 23.67 7.94
C GLU A 187 19.79 23.95 6.48
N GLY A 188 18.52 24.29 6.19
CA GLY A 188 18.04 24.59 4.86
C GLY A 188 17.62 23.36 4.04
N ILE A 189 17.47 22.18 4.65
CA ILE A 189 17.07 20.96 3.95
C ILE A 189 15.55 20.90 3.84
N PRO A 190 14.97 20.80 2.63
CA PRO A 190 13.53 20.63 2.47
C PRO A 190 13.09 19.25 2.96
N TYR A 191 11.92 19.18 3.60
CA TYR A 191 11.32 17.94 4.05
C TYR A 191 9.78 17.97 3.93
N VAL A 192 9.19 16.79 3.93
CA VAL A 192 7.76 16.55 4.15
C VAL A 192 7.63 15.73 5.44
N PRO A 193 6.81 16.16 6.41
CA PRO A 193 6.63 15.41 7.65
C PRO A 193 5.97 14.05 7.37
N LEU A 194 6.09 13.11 8.31
CA LEU A 194 5.42 11.82 8.21
C LEU A 194 3.90 11.97 8.35
N SER A 195 3.46 12.78 9.32
CA SER A 195 2.05 13.08 9.56
C SER A 195 1.63 14.36 8.86
N MET A 196 0.40 14.37 8.33
CA MET A 196 -0.17 15.53 7.66
C MET A 196 -0.55 16.63 8.68
N ALA A 197 -0.31 17.89 8.32
CA ALA A 197 -0.56 19.06 9.16
C ALA A 197 0.20 19.10 10.50
N GLU A 198 1.31 18.38 10.62
CA GLU A 198 2.18 18.39 11.80
C GLU A 198 2.97 19.70 11.96
N ASN A 199 2.67 20.71 11.17
CA ASN A 199 3.50 21.90 10.88
C ASN A 199 3.77 22.86 12.04
N GLU A 200 3.54 22.49 13.29
CA GLU A 200 3.87 23.43 14.39
C GLU A 200 5.21 23.15 15.07
N SER A 201 5.84 22.03 14.84
CA SER A 201 7.23 21.83 15.28
C SER A 201 7.84 20.52 14.76
N TYR A 202 8.80 20.65 13.82
CA TYR A 202 9.77 19.59 13.62
C TYR A 202 10.43 19.27 14.97
N LYS A 203 10.09 18.14 15.54
CA LYS A 203 10.84 17.57 16.67
C LYS A 203 11.79 16.54 16.07
N PRO A 204 13.11 16.83 16.00
CA PRO A 204 14.08 15.83 15.62
C PRO A 204 13.89 14.62 16.54
N GLN A 205 13.73 13.45 15.96
CA GLN A 205 13.78 12.22 16.74
C GLN A 205 15.19 12.13 17.32
N THR A 206 15.34 12.42 18.60
CA THR A 206 16.57 12.08 19.31
C THR A 206 16.57 10.56 19.44
N GLY A 207 17.41 9.91 18.62
CA GLY A 207 17.69 8.49 18.71
C GLY A 207 18.32 8.08 20.02
#